data_6dcbdc37b38cb7639fe27d282ea0d333
#
_entry.id   6dcbdc37b38cb7639fe27d282ea0d333
#
_cell.length_a   1.000
_cell.length_b   1.000
_cell.length_c   1.000
_cell.angle_alpha   90.00
_cell.angle_beta   90.00
_cell.angle_gamma   90.00
#
_symmetry.space_group_name_H-M   'P 1'
#
loop_
_entity.id
_entity.type
_entity.pdbx_description
1 polymer ?
#
loop_
_entity_poly.entity_id
_entity_poly.type
_entity_poly.pdbx_seq_one_letter_code
_entity_poly.pdbx_strand_id
1 'polypeptide(L)'
;MKKDNKGFSLVELIIVIAIMAVLVGLLAPQYLKYVENSKVSTDISNAQEVATAINVAFADDNPSYKSGMTPIVLPDGKSLPALKATGAGANMVVTIDDNGVKSITDGTNELWPDPKKAGTGYYTVHHK
;
A
#
# COMPACT_ATOMS: atom_id res chain seq x y z
N MET A 1 18.30 7.25 53.70
CA MET A 1 17.91 7.62 53.16
C MET A 1 17.22 7.46 52.47
N LYS A 2 16.90 7.63 52.24
CA LYS A 2 16.31 7.65 51.65
C LYS A 2 16.14 7.99 50.61
N LYS A 3 15.83 7.53 50.19
CA LYS A 3 15.66 7.82 49.19
C LYS A 3 15.28 8.85 48.96
N ASP A 4 15.72 9.06 48.72
CA ASP A 4 15.21 10.31 48.69
C ASP A 4 14.23 10.43 47.64
N ASN A 5 13.76 11.50 47.34
CA ASN A 5 12.62 11.70 46.50
C ASN A 5 12.98 11.99 45.07
N LYS A 6 14.20 11.74 44.70
CA LYS A 6 14.69 12.23 43.43
C LYS A 6 14.80 11.18 42.36
N GLY A 7 14.60 9.97 42.69
CA GLY A 7 14.72 8.88 41.74
C GLY A 7 13.62 7.86 41.94
N PHE A 8 13.51 7.00 40.98
CA PHE A 8 12.59 5.88 41.07
C PHE A 8 13.26 4.74 41.83
N SER A 9 12.48 3.98 42.55
CA SER A 9 12.94 2.73 43.15
C SER A 9 13.14 1.69 42.04
N LEU A 10 13.94 0.69 42.36
CA LEU A 10 14.17 -0.43 41.48
C LEU A 10 12.84 -1.14 41.14
N VAL A 11 11.97 -1.30 42.15
CA VAL A 11 10.67 -1.95 41.94
C VAL A 11 9.80 -1.16 40.99
N GLU A 12 9.78 0.16 41.11
CA GLU A 12 9.01 1.00 40.22
C GLU A 12 9.46 0.86 38.77
N LEU A 13 10.77 0.79 38.53
CA LEU A 13 11.30 0.58 37.19
C LEU A 13 10.93 -0.79 36.65
N ILE A 14 11.05 -1.82 37.47
CA ILE A 14 10.70 -3.19 37.06
C ILE A 14 9.22 -3.27 36.66
N ILE A 15 8.35 -2.65 37.46
CA ILE A 15 6.91 -2.64 37.15
C ILE A 15 6.65 -1.95 35.82
N VAL A 16 7.29 -0.82 35.57
CA VAL A 16 7.10 -0.07 34.34
C VAL A 16 7.52 -0.90 33.12
N ILE A 17 8.69 -1.49 33.16
CA ILE A 17 9.15 -2.30 32.01
C ILE A 17 8.29 -3.55 31.83
N ALA A 18 7.79 -4.14 32.91
CA ALA A 18 6.89 -5.28 32.81
C ALA A 18 5.58 -4.91 32.12
N ILE A 19 4.99 -3.76 32.49
CA ILE A 19 3.78 -3.26 31.85
C ILE A 19 4.03 -2.97 30.37
N MET A 20 5.14 -2.31 30.05
CA MET A 20 5.50 -2.03 28.67
C MET A 20 5.67 -3.30 27.84
N ALA A 21 6.31 -4.32 28.41
CA ALA A 21 6.50 -5.60 27.74
C ALA A 21 5.17 -6.27 27.40
N VAL A 22 4.23 -6.25 28.33
CA VAL A 22 2.89 -6.81 28.11
C VAL A 22 2.15 -6.04 27.03
N LEU A 23 2.16 -4.71 27.11
CA LEU A 23 1.47 -3.88 26.13
C LEU A 23 2.04 -4.08 24.73
N VAL A 24 3.36 -4.09 24.59
CA VAL A 24 4.01 -4.34 23.30
C VAL A 24 3.65 -5.71 22.77
N GLY A 25 3.67 -6.72 23.63
CA GLY A 25 3.34 -8.09 23.23
C GLY A 25 1.92 -8.24 22.71
N LEU A 26 0.96 -7.47 23.26
CA LEU A 26 -0.41 -7.51 22.82
C LEU A 26 -0.66 -6.68 21.57
N LEU A 27 0.02 -5.54 21.46
CA LEU A 27 -0.25 -4.59 20.40
C LEU A 27 0.54 -4.80 19.12
N ALA A 28 1.72 -5.44 19.24
CA ALA A 28 2.60 -5.59 18.08
C ALA A 28 1.93 -6.32 16.90
N PRO A 29 1.26 -7.47 17.10
CA PRO A 29 0.59 -8.14 15.97
C PRO A 29 -0.48 -7.27 15.34
N GLN A 30 -1.26 -6.55 16.13
CA GLN A 30 -2.30 -5.66 15.64
C GLN A 30 -1.70 -4.48 14.86
N TYR A 31 -0.60 -3.93 15.36
CA TYR A 31 0.08 -2.82 14.70
C TYR A 31 0.62 -3.24 13.33
N LEU A 32 1.25 -4.40 13.25
CA LEU A 32 1.79 -4.91 11.98
C LEU A 32 0.69 -5.14 10.96
N LYS A 33 -0.44 -5.68 11.39
CA LYS A 33 -1.61 -5.86 10.56
C LYS A 33 -2.15 -4.53 10.04
N TYR A 34 -2.23 -3.54 10.93
CA TYR A 34 -2.68 -2.20 10.56
C TYR A 34 -1.76 -1.57 9.52
N VAL A 35 -0.44 -1.67 9.71
CA VAL A 35 0.53 -1.13 8.77
C VAL A 35 0.41 -1.81 7.41
N GLU A 36 0.25 -3.12 7.38
CA GLU A 36 0.11 -3.86 6.12
C GLU A 36 -1.16 -3.44 5.39
N ASN A 37 -2.28 -3.32 6.08
CA ASN A 37 -3.53 -2.87 5.48
C ASN A 37 -3.42 -1.43 4.96
N SER A 38 -2.67 -0.59 5.65
CA SER A 38 -2.38 0.77 5.21
C SER A 38 -1.58 0.79 3.91
N LYS A 39 -0.61 -0.11 3.77
CA LYS A 39 0.16 -0.26 2.53
C LYS A 39 -0.74 -0.68 1.36
N VAL A 40 -1.63 -1.64 1.61
CA VAL A 40 -2.61 -2.08 0.62
C VAL A 40 -3.47 -0.92 0.14
N SER A 41 -4.00 -0.14 1.09
CA SER A 41 -4.83 1.02 0.76
C SER A 41 -4.06 2.08 -0.03
N THR A 42 -2.80 2.30 0.32
CA THR A 42 -1.93 3.24 -0.40
C THR A 42 -1.69 2.77 -1.83
N ASP A 43 -1.41 1.50 -2.02
CA ASP A 43 -1.18 0.94 -3.36
C ASP A 43 -2.42 1.08 -4.23
N ILE A 44 -3.61 0.83 -3.69
CA ILE A 44 -4.87 0.98 -4.40
C ILE A 44 -5.13 2.45 -4.75
N SER A 45 -4.88 3.35 -3.81
CA SER A 45 -5.04 4.79 -4.05
C SER A 45 -4.10 5.27 -5.15
N ASN A 46 -2.84 4.82 -5.13
CA ASN A 46 -1.87 5.13 -6.16
C ASN A 46 -2.32 4.60 -7.53
N ALA A 47 -2.90 3.41 -7.56
CA ALA A 47 -3.43 2.85 -8.81
C ALA A 47 -4.57 3.69 -9.37
N GLN A 48 -5.45 4.21 -8.53
CA GLN A 48 -6.52 5.10 -8.96
C GLN A 48 -5.98 6.39 -9.57
N GLU A 49 -4.94 6.97 -8.96
CA GLU A 49 -4.29 8.15 -9.51
C GLU A 49 -3.62 7.87 -10.85
N VAL A 50 -2.95 6.73 -10.95
CA VAL A 50 -2.33 6.29 -12.21
C VAL A 50 -3.38 6.12 -13.30
N ALA A 51 -4.49 5.45 -12.98
CA ALA A 51 -5.58 5.26 -13.94
C ALA A 51 -6.13 6.59 -14.44
N THR A 52 -6.35 7.55 -13.53
CA THR A 52 -6.85 8.87 -13.88
C THR A 52 -5.89 9.61 -14.80
N ALA A 53 -4.60 9.64 -14.44
CA ALA A 53 -3.59 10.35 -15.21
C ALA A 53 -3.45 9.77 -16.62
N ILE A 54 -3.44 8.44 -16.74
CA ILE A 54 -3.30 7.78 -18.04
C ILE A 54 -4.57 7.93 -18.87
N ASN A 55 -5.75 7.88 -18.25
CA ASN A 55 -6.99 8.10 -18.96
C ASN A 55 -7.09 9.51 -19.52
N VAL A 56 -6.57 10.52 -18.82
CA VAL A 56 -6.50 11.88 -19.35
C VAL A 56 -5.59 11.93 -20.58
N ALA A 57 -4.41 11.32 -20.49
CA ALA A 57 -3.49 11.27 -21.62
C ALA A 57 -4.07 10.50 -22.80
N PHE A 58 -4.81 9.43 -22.54
CA PHE A 58 -5.50 8.66 -23.58
C PHE A 58 -6.56 9.53 -24.27
N ALA A 59 -7.34 10.26 -23.50
CA ALA A 59 -8.37 11.16 -24.04
C ALA A 59 -7.76 12.30 -24.85
N ASP A 60 -6.57 12.76 -24.48
CA ASP A 60 -5.83 13.79 -25.21
C ASP A 60 -5.10 13.24 -26.44
N ASP A 61 -5.33 11.98 -26.75
CA ASP A 61 -4.74 11.30 -27.92
C ASP A 61 -3.21 11.25 -27.88
N ASN A 62 -2.64 11.15 -26.69
CA ASN A 62 -1.19 11.08 -26.49
C ASN A 62 -0.66 9.79 -27.10
N PRO A 63 0.33 9.86 -28.02
CA PRO A 63 0.82 8.68 -28.72
C PRO A 63 1.50 7.62 -27.82
N SER A 64 1.88 8.01 -26.62
CA SER A 64 2.49 7.06 -25.67
C SER A 64 1.48 6.26 -24.85
N TYR A 65 0.20 6.58 -24.99
CA TYR A 65 -0.87 5.96 -24.19
C TYR A 65 -2.03 5.54 -25.11
N LYS A 66 -1.77 4.51 -25.92
CA LYS A 66 -2.74 4.00 -26.89
C LYS A 66 -3.16 2.58 -26.51
N SER A 67 -4.25 2.15 -27.13
CA SER A 67 -4.73 0.77 -26.99
C SER A 67 -3.60 -0.23 -27.26
N GLY A 68 -3.48 -1.22 -26.39
CA GLY A 68 -2.47 -2.26 -26.51
C GLY A 68 -1.13 -1.92 -25.87
N MET A 69 -0.98 -0.71 -25.33
CA MET A 69 0.27 -0.32 -24.66
C MET A 69 0.25 -0.66 -23.17
N THR A 70 1.45 -0.87 -22.63
CA THR A 70 1.68 -1.11 -21.20
C THR A 70 2.70 -0.08 -20.72
N PRO A 71 2.24 1.17 -20.45
CA PRO A 71 3.17 2.24 -20.09
C PRO A 71 3.86 1.96 -18.74
N ILE A 72 5.11 2.41 -18.66
CA ILE A 72 5.92 2.26 -17.43
C ILE A 72 6.19 3.61 -16.77
N VAL A 73 5.74 4.69 -17.38
CA VAL A 73 5.87 6.04 -16.84
C VAL A 73 4.54 6.77 -16.95
N LEU A 74 4.36 7.76 -16.09
CA LEU A 74 3.19 8.63 -16.11
C LEU A 74 3.36 9.73 -17.18
N PRO A 75 2.26 10.39 -17.58
CA PRO A 75 2.34 11.48 -18.57
C PRO A 75 3.25 12.62 -18.17
N ASP A 76 3.51 12.82 -16.89
CA ASP A 76 4.44 13.85 -16.41
C ASP A 76 5.91 13.39 -16.43
N GLY A 77 6.17 12.19 -16.91
CA GLY A 77 7.52 11.62 -17.01
C GLY A 77 8.00 10.88 -15.77
N LYS A 78 7.22 10.88 -14.70
CA LYS A 78 7.59 10.15 -13.48
C LYS A 78 7.31 8.67 -13.63
N SER A 79 8.09 7.85 -12.93
CA SER A 79 7.86 6.41 -12.89
C SER A 79 6.54 6.09 -12.19
N LEU A 80 5.94 4.95 -12.53
CA LEU A 80 4.77 4.46 -11.80
C LEU A 80 5.14 4.20 -10.34
N PRO A 81 4.23 4.45 -9.39
CA PRO A 81 4.50 4.17 -7.99
C PRO A 81 4.82 2.69 -7.75
N ALA A 82 5.80 2.42 -6.90
CA ALA A 82 6.13 1.06 -6.50
C ALA A 82 5.07 0.51 -5.54
N LEU A 83 4.80 -0.78 -5.62
CA LEU A 83 3.88 -1.45 -4.72
C LEU A 83 4.56 -1.70 -3.38
N LYS A 84 3.82 -1.53 -2.29
CA LYS A 84 4.34 -1.55 -0.93
C LYS A 84 3.87 -2.72 -0.09
N ALA A 85 2.74 -3.34 -0.44
CA ALA A 85 2.21 -4.45 0.34
C ALA A 85 3.11 -5.67 0.22
N THR A 86 3.21 -6.42 1.32
CA THR A 86 4.00 -7.65 1.37
C THR A 86 3.41 -8.69 0.42
N GLY A 87 4.26 -9.30 -0.39
CA GLY A 87 3.82 -10.32 -1.34
C GLY A 87 3.28 -9.78 -2.65
N ALA A 88 3.23 -8.45 -2.80
CA ALA A 88 2.86 -7.83 -4.06
C ALA A 88 4.01 -7.90 -5.05
N GLY A 89 3.70 -7.82 -6.33
CA GLY A 89 4.72 -7.63 -7.36
C GLY A 89 5.44 -6.30 -7.16
N ALA A 90 6.61 -6.16 -7.76
CA ALA A 90 7.42 -4.95 -7.54
C ALA A 90 6.79 -3.71 -8.16
N ASN A 91 6.12 -3.86 -9.30
CA ASN A 91 5.64 -2.73 -10.09
C ASN A 91 4.20 -2.95 -10.52
N MET A 92 3.51 -1.84 -10.74
CA MET A 92 2.19 -1.88 -11.36
C MET A 92 2.30 -2.22 -12.85
N VAL A 93 1.36 -3.04 -13.32
CA VAL A 93 1.22 -3.35 -14.74
C VAL A 93 -0.08 -2.70 -15.21
N VAL A 94 0.05 -1.74 -16.11
CA VAL A 94 -1.09 -1.00 -16.67
C VAL A 94 -1.38 -1.52 -18.07
N THR A 95 -2.65 -1.85 -18.33
CA THR A 95 -3.09 -2.28 -19.65
C THR A 95 -4.09 -1.28 -20.19
N ILE A 96 -3.92 -0.86 -21.45
CA ILE A 96 -4.80 0.10 -22.11
C ILE A 96 -5.54 -0.61 -23.23
N ASP A 97 -6.85 -0.40 -23.31
CA ASP A 97 -7.69 -0.87 -24.41
C ASP A 97 -8.29 0.32 -25.19
N ASP A 98 -9.27 0.05 -26.04
CA ASP A 98 -9.88 1.08 -26.89
C ASP A 98 -10.67 2.12 -26.12
N ASN A 99 -10.97 1.86 -24.83
CA ASN A 99 -11.74 2.75 -23.96
C ASN A 99 -10.87 3.47 -22.93
N GLY A 100 -9.57 3.23 -22.92
CA GLY A 100 -8.65 3.80 -21.94
C GLY A 100 -8.00 2.72 -21.10
N VAL A 101 -7.71 3.00 -19.84
CA VAL A 101 -7.09 2.01 -18.95
C VAL A 101 -8.09 0.86 -18.71
N LYS A 102 -7.69 -0.32 -19.09
CA LYS A 102 -8.48 -1.54 -18.86
C LYS A 102 -8.30 -2.06 -17.45
N SER A 103 -7.06 -2.17 -17.01
CA SER A 103 -6.75 -2.67 -15.68
C SER A 103 -5.36 -2.24 -15.22
N ILE A 104 -5.18 -2.22 -13.91
CA ILE A 104 -3.87 -2.07 -13.26
C ILE A 104 -3.73 -3.23 -12.30
N THR A 105 -2.64 -3.98 -12.42
CA THR A 105 -2.40 -5.18 -11.59
C THR A 105 -0.99 -5.13 -11.00
N ASP A 106 -0.73 -6.03 -10.06
CA ASP A 106 0.63 -6.26 -9.56
C ASP A 106 1.34 -7.37 -10.36
N GLY A 107 0.80 -7.71 -11.52
CA GLY A 107 1.20 -8.85 -12.31
C GLY A 107 0.25 -10.03 -12.17
N THR A 108 -0.55 -10.08 -11.11
CA THR A 108 -1.48 -11.17 -10.81
C THR A 108 -2.82 -10.64 -10.29
N ASN A 109 -2.79 -9.72 -9.34
CA ASN A 109 -3.97 -9.24 -8.63
C ASN A 109 -4.38 -7.86 -9.10
N GLU A 110 -5.68 -7.62 -9.20
CA GLU A 110 -6.22 -6.39 -9.76
C GLU A 110 -6.29 -5.28 -8.72
N LEU A 111 -5.61 -4.16 -9.00
CA LEU A 111 -5.70 -2.94 -8.19
C LEU A 111 -6.78 -2.00 -8.68
N TRP A 112 -7.07 -2.04 -9.98
CA TRP A 112 -8.04 -1.17 -10.60
C TRP A 112 -8.61 -1.88 -11.83
N PRO A 113 -9.89 -1.80 -12.14
CA PRO A 113 -10.92 -0.98 -11.49
C PRO A 113 -11.54 -1.63 -10.25
N ASP A 114 -11.33 -2.90 -9.99
CA ASP A 114 -11.97 -3.62 -8.89
C ASP A 114 -10.94 -4.29 -7.97
N PRO A 115 -10.37 -3.53 -7.01
CA PRO A 115 -9.39 -4.10 -6.08
C PRO A 115 -9.98 -5.13 -5.12
N LYS A 116 -11.30 -5.20 -5.03
CA LYS A 116 -11.99 -6.15 -4.14
C LYS A 116 -12.57 -7.35 -4.89
N LYS A 117 -12.17 -7.52 -6.13
CA LYS A 117 -12.64 -8.62 -6.96
C LYS A 117 -12.39 -9.97 -6.28
N ALA A 118 -13.38 -10.85 -6.29
CA ALA A 118 -13.29 -12.13 -5.61
C ALA A 118 -12.12 -12.97 -6.15
N GLY A 119 -11.26 -13.40 -5.26
CA GLY A 119 -10.13 -14.29 -5.56
C GLY A 119 -8.93 -13.62 -6.21
N THR A 120 -9.09 -12.50 -6.88
CA THR A 120 -8.00 -11.87 -7.64
C THR A 120 -7.86 -10.37 -7.41
N GLY A 121 -8.73 -9.77 -6.60
CA GLY A 121 -8.60 -8.35 -6.27
C GLY A 121 -7.43 -8.12 -5.31
N TYR A 122 -6.68 -7.07 -5.55
CA TYR A 122 -5.51 -6.73 -4.74
C TYR A 122 -5.88 -6.58 -3.25
N TYR A 123 -6.98 -5.88 -2.97
CA TYR A 123 -7.47 -5.74 -1.62
C TYR A 123 -7.85 -7.09 -1.01
N THR A 124 -8.53 -7.93 -1.80
CA THR A 124 -8.99 -9.24 -1.33
C THR A 124 -7.82 -10.15 -0.96
N VAL A 125 -6.74 -10.09 -1.72
CA VAL A 125 -5.59 -10.99 -1.54
C VAL A 125 -4.65 -10.47 -0.44
N HIS A 126 -4.41 -9.17 -0.36
CA HIS A 126 -3.38 -8.60 0.51
C HIS A 126 -3.89 -8.00 1.81
N HIS A 127 -5.17 -7.70 1.91
CA HIS A 127 -5.73 -7.12 3.14
C HIS A 127 -5.79 -8.18 4.24
N LYS A 128 -5.33 -7.83 5.42
CA LYS A 128 -5.22 -8.76 6.54
C LYS A 128 -6.31 -8.59 7.58
#